data_ae0544b922fd9c82f8022f29e87d4248
#
_entry.id   ae0544b922fd9c82f8022f29e87d4248
#
_cell.length_a   1.000
_cell.length_b   1.000
_cell.length_c   1.000
_cell.angle_alpha   90.00
_cell.angle_beta   90.00
_cell.angle_gamma   90.00
#
_symmetry.space_group_name_H-M   'P 1'
#
loop_
_entity.id
_entity.type
_entity.pdbx_description
1 polymer ?
#
loop_
_entity_poly.entity_id
_entity_poly.type
_entity_poly.pdbx_seq_one_letter_code
_entity_poly.pdbx_strand_id
1 'polypeptide(L)'
;MVFISPKNILVDFLRNRLTDPRARAETSQTEEFNGGSTTFSLTPTTGTLSSITSVTVGGTAQIKYEDYYIDWQNQKVIFYSNTASGTDNVDIVYKRGTSNWIYPDKAKETLSKTAFPRMNVLVVGGTGGRVGQYNSDIESAIHFQIDIWTKENQPQTIDSVKYEGDKLAEYLAHQVMAAFRSYENDLHPELYNYTPIGIPRDMGFNKEMECFHTIVEAELKGINVSESN
;
A
#
# COMPACT_ATOMS: atom_id res chain seq x y z
N MET A 1 -13.35 17.13 -5.54
CA MET A 1 -12.01 16.55 -5.24
C MET A 1 -12.19 15.35 -4.33
N VAL A 2 -11.78 14.17 -4.73
CA VAL A 2 -11.84 12.96 -3.89
C VAL A 2 -10.52 12.88 -3.13
N PHE A 3 -10.58 12.85 -1.80
CA PHE A 3 -9.38 12.70 -0.97
C PHE A 3 -8.91 11.24 -1.01
N ILE A 4 -7.77 11.02 -1.63
CA ILE A 4 -7.10 9.71 -1.59
C ILE A 4 -6.26 9.66 -0.31
N SER A 5 -6.45 8.61 0.48
CA SER A 5 -5.61 8.41 1.66
C SER A 5 -4.15 8.17 1.24
N PRO A 6 -3.20 9.03 1.60
CA PRO A 6 -1.78 8.84 1.27
C PRO A 6 -1.25 7.50 1.75
N LYS A 7 -1.80 6.98 2.84
CA LYS A 7 -1.49 5.66 3.39
C LYS A 7 -1.84 4.54 2.40
N ASN A 8 -3.00 4.62 1.75
CA ASN A 8 -3.41 3.63 0.75
C ASN A 8 -2.50 3.66 -0.48
N ILE A 9 -2.07 4.84 -0.92
CA ILE A 9 -1.10 5.00 -2.01
C ILE A 9 0.22 4.32 -1.66
N LEU A 10 0.73 4.56 -0.44
CA LEU A 10 1.98 3.96 0.00
C LEU A 10 1.88 2.43 0.15
N VAL A 11 0.77 1.91 0.66
CA VAL A 11 0.53 0.46 0.74
C VAL A 11 0.50 -0.16 -0.66
N ASP A 12 -0.18 0.47 -1.60
CA ASP A 12 -0.24 0.01 -2.98
C ASP A 12 1.14 0.03 -3.65
N PHE A 13 1.88 1.11 -3.48
CA PHE A 13 3.25 1.23 -3.96
C PHE A 13 4.14 0.09 -3.43
N LEU A 14 4.14 -0.14 -2.12
CA LEU A 14 4.96 -1.19 -1.51
C LEU A 14 4.53 -2.59 -1.96
N ARG A 15 3.22 -2.88 -2.07
CA ARG A 15 2.72 -4.17 -2.55
C ARG A 15 3.11 -4.47 -3.99
N ASN A 16 3.19 -3.45 -4.84
CA ASN A 16 3.58 -3.61 -6.23
C ASN A 16 5.10 -3.75 -6.42
N ARG A 17 5.91 -3.32 -5.46
CA ARG A 17 7.38 -3.28 -5.57
C ARG A 17 8.09 -4.31 -4.73
N LEU A 18 7.49 -4.74 -3.64
CA LEU A 18 8.11 -5.71 -2.74
C LEU A 18 7.59 -7.11 -3.03
N THR A 19 8.50 -8.06 -3.14
CA THR A 19 8.16 -9.47 -3.24
C THR A 19 7.91 -10.03 -1.84
N ASP A 20 6.79 -10.72 -1.66
CA ASP A 20 6.53 -11.43 -0.41
C ASP A 20 7.57 -12.54 -0.20
N PRO A 21 8.40 -12.44 0.85
CA PRO A 21 9.45 -13.42 1.08
C PRO A 21 8.93 -14.84 1.38
N ARG A 22 7.66 -14.96 1.76
CA ARG A 22 7.03 -16.27 1.96
C ARG A 22 6.38 -16.83 0.70
N ALA A 23 6.35 -16.09 -0.39
CA ALA A 23 5.65 -16.47 -1.62
C ALA A 23 4.23 -17.00 -1.32
N ARG A 24 3.47 -16.27 -0.50
CA ARG A 24 2.11 -16.69 -0.11
C ARG A 24 1.26 -16.87 -1.34
N ALA A 25 0.55 -17.99 -1.39
CA ALA A 25 -0.28 -18.33 -2.53
C ALA A 25 -1.36 -17.25 -2.78
N GLU A 26 -1.43 -16.81 -4.01
CA GLU A 26 -2.46 -15.90 -4.52
C GLU A 26 -3.31 -16.60 -5.56
N THR A 27 -4.59 -16.31 -5.57
CA THR A 27 -5.53 -16.82 -6.56
C THR A 27 -6.20 -15.64 -7.26
N SER A 28 -6.29 -15.70 -8.58
CA SER A 28 -7.02 -14.69 -9.35
C SER A 28 -8.53 -14.89 -9.18
N GLN A 29 -9.25 -13.79 -9.05
CA GLN A 29 -10.72 -13.74 -8.99
C GLN A 29 -11.20 -12.56 -9.84
N THR A 30 -12.35 -12.74 -10.49
CA THR A 30 -13.05 -11.67 -11.20
C THR A 30 -14.40 -11.46 -10.53
N GLU A 31 -14.76 -10.21 -10.35
CA GLU A 31 -16.11 -9.80 -9.96
C GLU A 31 -16.66 -8.82 -10.99
N GLU A 32 -17.92 -9.02 -11.36
CA GLU A 32 -18.67 -8.21 -12.30
C GLU A 32 -19.72 -7.40 -11.52
N PHE A 33 -19.85 -6.14 -11.85
CA PHE A 33 -20.76 -5.22 -11.18
C PHE A 33 -21.58 -4.42 -12.17
N ASN A 34 -22.79 -4.06 -11.77
CA ASN A 34 -23.58 -3.09 -12.50
C ASN A 34 -22.93 -1.70 -12.40
N GLY A 35 -22.80 -1.02 -13.52
CA GLY A 35 -22.30 0.35 -13.57
C GLY A 35 -23.26 1.37 -12.95
N GLY A 36 -22.87 2.65 -13.00
CA GLY A 36 -23.65 3.76 -12.44
C GLY A 36 -23.31 4.10 -10.98
N SER A 37 -22.26 3.50 -10.44
CA SER A 37 -21.75 3.77 -9.08
C SER A 37 -20.32 4.28 -9.11
N THR A 38 -19.89 4.93 -8.03
CA THR A 38 -18.48 5.26 -7.79
C THR A 38 -17.77 4.21 -6.95
N THR A 39 -18.47 3.30 -6.27
CA THR A 39 -17.85 2.43 -5.27
C THR A 39 -18.26 0.97 -5.48
N PHE A 40 -17.27 0.11 -5.58
CA PHE A 40 -17.42 -1.33 -5.77
C PHE A 40 -16.69 -2.07 -4.65
N SER A 41 -17.46 -2.81 -3.83
CA SER A 41 -16.91 -3.59 -2.71
C SER A 41 -16.56 -4.99 -3.20
N LEU A 42 -15.29 -5.36 -3.07
CA LEU A 42 -14.80 -6.67 -3.45
C LEU A 42 -15.07 -7.68 -2.33
N THR A 43 -15.50 -8.87 -2.71
CA THR A 43 -15.84 -9.96 -1.80
C THR A 43 -14.99 -11.20 -2.07
N PRO A 44 -13.69 -11.19 -1.68
CA PRO A 44 -12.83 -12.35 -1.88
C PRO A 44 -13.45 -13.62 -1.29
N THR A 45 -13.61 -14.66 -2.10
CA THR A 45 -14.23 -15.92 -1.63
C THR A 45 -13.43 -16.60 -0.52
N THR A 46 -12.13 -16.38 -0.48
CA THR A 46 -11.22 -16.77 0.62
C THR A 46 -10.08 -15.76 0.72
N GLY A 47 -9.60 -15.51 1.93
CA GLY A 47 -8.48 -14.59 2.16
C GLY A 47 -8.88 -13.12 2.06
N THR A 48 -7.93 -12.30 1.67
CA THR A 48 -8.08 -10.84 1.52
C THR A 48 -7.57 -10.38 0.16
N LEU A 49 -8.00 -9.20 -0.27
CA LEU A 49 -7.50 -8.55 -1.47
C LEU A 49 -5.97 -8.37 -1.38
N SER A 50 -5.25 -8.90 -2.35
CA SER A 50 -3.79 -8.85 -2.44
C SER A 50 -3.33 -7.79 -3.45
N SER A 51 -3.87 -7.83 -4.67
CA SER A 51 -3.59 -6.83 -5.71
C SER A 51 -4.75 -6.71 -6.69
N ILE A 52 -4.87 -5.56 -7.35
CA ILE A 52 -5.78 -5.37 -8.49
C ILE A 52 -4.99 -5.60 -9.78
N THR A 53 -5.49 -6.48 -10.63
CA THR A 53 -4.85 -6.83 -11.91
C THR A 53 -5.37 -5.92 -13.03
N SER A 54 -6.67 -5.74 -13.12
CA SER A 54 -7.30 -4.85 -14.10
C SER A 54 -8.68 -4.40 -13.63
N VAL A 55 -9.09 -3.25 -14.11
CA VAL A 55 -10.44 -2.70 -13.96
C VAL A 55 -10.90 -2.26 -15.34
N THR A 56 -12.08 -2.68 -15.77
CA THR A 56 -12.69 -2.24 -17.03
C THR A 56 -14.10 -1.73 -16.80
N VAL A 57 -14.52 -0.77 -17.62
CA VAL A 57 -15.90 -0.27 -17.66
C VAL A 57 -16.38 -0.31 -19.10
N GLY A 58 -17.43 -1.09 -19.38
CA GLY A 58 -17.91 -1.33 -20.74
C GLY A 58 -16.82 -1.90 -21.65
N GLY A 59 -15.93 -2.75 -21.13
CA GLY A 59 -14.78 -3.31 -21.84
C GLY A 59 -13.60 -2.35 -22.02
N THR A 60 -13.69 -1.09 -21.58
CA THR A 60 -12.59 -0.11 -21.65
C THR A 60 -11.77 -0.17 -20.39
N ALA A 61 -10.45 -0.37 -20.54
CA ALA A 61 -9.52 -0.39 -19.41
C ALA A 61 -9.48 0.96 -18.69
N GLN A 62 -9.48 0.92 -17.36
CA GLN A 62 -9.39 2.09 -16.50
C GLN A 62 -7.99 2.21 -15.93
N ILE A 63 -7.53 3.45 -15.74
CA ILE A 63 -6.18 3.75 -15.26
C ILE A 63 -6.24 4.08 -13.77
N LYS A 64 -5.46 3.32 -12.99
CA LYS A 64 -5.35 3.56 -11.55
C LYS A 64 -4.78 4.96 -11.26
N TYR A 65 -5.37 5.65 -10.31
CA TYR A 65 -5.11 7.03 -9.90
C TYR A 65 -5.56 8.13 -10.89
N GLU A 66 -5.95 7.79 -12.13
CA GLU A 66 -6.62 8.70 -13.04
C GLU A 66 -8.14 8.51 -13.00
N ASP A 67 -8.60 7.27 -13.10
CA ASP A 67 -10.02 6.92 -13.12
C ASP A 67 -10.51 6.41 -11.77
N TYR A 68 -9.67 5.68 -11.03
CA TYR A 68 -10.03 5.05 -9.76
C TYR A 68 -8.83 4.92 -8.81
N TYR A 69 -9.14 4.65 -7.54
CA TYR A 69 -8.17 4.25 -6.51
C TYR A 69 -8.68 3.07 -5.69
N ILE A 70 -7.81 2.49 -4.84
CA ILE A 70 -8.11 1.30 -4.05
C ILE A 70 -8.12 1.66 -2.58
N ASP A 71 -9.23 1.37 -1.91
CA ASP A 71 -9.32 1.36 -0.45
C ASP A 71 -8.99 -0.05 0.05
N TRP A 72 -7.74 -0.23 0.39
CA TRP A 72 -7.22 -1.52 0.85
C TRP A 72 -7.81 -1.99 2.16
N GLN A 73 -8.18 -1.07 3.04
CA GLN A 73 -8.74 -1.38 4.35
C GLN A 73 -10.14 -1.98 4.24
N ASN A 74 -10.95 -1.40 3.36
CA ASN A 74 -12.33 -1.81 3.15
C ASN A 74 -12.51 -2.71 1.91
N GLN A 75 -11.42 -3.05 1.22
CA GLN A 75 -11.40 -3.87 0.00
C GLN A 75 -12.34 -3.32 -1.08
N LYS A 76 -12.17 -2.05 -1.43
CA LYS A 76 -13.03 -1.36 -2.40
C LYS A 76 -12.21 -0.77 -3.54
N VAL A 77 -12.81 -0.78 -4.74
CA VAL A 77 -12.38 0.07 -5.85
C VAL A 77 -13.32 1.28 -5.90
N ILE A 78 -12.75 2.48 -5.88
CA ILE A 78 -13.48 3.73 -5.81
C ILE A 78 -13.10 4.59 -7.00
N PHE A 79 -14.08 4.91 -7.85
CA PHE A 79 -13.93 5.78 -9.00
C PHE A 79 -14.12 7.24 -8.62
N TYR A 80 -13.45 8.14 -9.32
CA TYR A 80 -13.59 9.60 -9.11
C TYR A 80 -14.92 10.14 -9.61
N SER A 81 -15.55 9.44 -10.57
CA SER A 81 -16.87 9.76 -11.09
C SER A 81 -17.71 8.48 -11.22
N ASN A 82 -19.04 8.64 -11.38
CA ASN A 82 -19.89 7.50 -11.64
C ASN A 82 -19.46 6.78 -12.93
N THR A 83 -19.32 5.46 -12.85
CA THR A 83 -19.09 4.63 -14.03
C THR A 83 -20.30 4.68 -14.97
N ALA A 84 -20.08 4.39 -16.25
CA ALA A 84 -21.19 4.27 -17.20
C ALA A 84 -22.20 3.23 -16.72
N SER A 85 -23.49 3.53 -16.84
CA SER A 85 -24.57 2.61 -16.44
C SER A 85 -24.60 1.39 -17.35
N GLY A 86 -24.90 0.24 -16.79
CA GLY A 86 -25.05 -1.03 -17.54
C GLY A 86 -25.07 -2.20 -16.58
N THR A 87 -25.66 -3.31 -17.03
CA THR A 87 -25.62 -4.59 -16.31
C THR A 87 -24.27 -5.24 -16.59
N ASP A 88 -23.61 -5.74 -15.54
CA ASP A 88 -22.30 -6.39 -15.61
C ASP A 88 -21.29 -5.55 -16.44
N ASN A 89 -21.33 -4.23 -16.23
CA ASN A 89 -20.58 -3.27 -17.03
C ASN A 89 -19.21 -2.90 -16.44
N VAL A 90 -18.95 -3.31 -15.20
CA VAL A 90 -17.69 -3.07 -14.51
C VAL A 90 -17.07 -4.41 -14.11
N ASP A 91 -15.93 -4.73 -14.72
CA ASP A 91 -15.19 -5.96 -14.41
C ASP A 91 -13.95 -5.60 -13.62
N ILE A 92 -13.78 -6.25 -12.47
CA ILE A 92 -12.61 -6.10 -11.63
C ILE A 92 -11.93 -7.44 -11.47
N VAL A 93 -10.72 -7.55 -12.04
CA VAL A 93 -9.86 -8.72 -11.89
C VAL A 93 -8.82 -8.42 -10.83
N TYR A 94 -8.76 -9.26 -9.83
CA TYR A 94 -7.86 -9.07 -8.70
C TYR A 94 -7.29 -10.38 -8.20
N LYS A 95 -6.21 -10.29 -7.44
CA LYS A 95 -5.66 -11.42 -6.70
C LYS A 95 -6.08 -11.36 -5.24
N ARG A 96 -6.39 -12.51 -4.69
CA ARG A 96 -6.68 -12.74 -3.29
C ARG A 96 -5.70 -13.74 -2.70
N GLY A 97 -5.32 -13.55 -1.45
CA GLY A 97 -4.40 -14.43 -0.77
C GLY A 97 -4.83 -14.75 0.65
N THR A 98 -4.26 -15.79 1.22
CA THR A 98 -4.54 -16.19 2.61
C THR A 98 -3.98 -15.20 3.63
N SER A 99 -3.06 -14.34 3.23
CA SER A 99 -2.57 -13.25 4.06
C SER A 99 -1.82 -12.22 3.22
N ASN A 100 -2.31 -10.99 3.19
CA ASN A 100 -1.45 -9.87 2.88
C ASN A 100 -0.37 -9.76 3.97
N TRP A 101 0.76 -9.21 3.59
CA TRP A 101 1.85 -8.98 4.54
C TRP A 101 2.17 -7.49 4.72
N ILE A 102 1.57 -6.62 3.91
CA ILE A 102 1.65 -5.16 4.01
C ILE A 102 0.25 -4.61 4.27
N TYR A 103 0.08 -3.90 5.36
CA TYR A 103 -1.21 -3.42 5.86
C TYR A 103 -1.24 -1.90 6.01
N PRO A 104 -2.39 -1.25 5.74
CA PRO A 104 -2.53 0.20 5.88
C PRO A 104 -2.68 0.71 7.32
N ASP A 105 -2.60 -0.16 8.32
CA ASP A 105 -2.73 0.18 9.73
C ASP A 105 -1.96 -0.80 10.61
N LYS A 106 -2.01 -0.58 11.93
CA LYS A 106 -1.51 -1.59 12.87
C LYS A 106 -2.20 -2.92 12.60
N ALA A 107 -1.42 -3.94 12.35
CA ALA A 107 -1.96 -5.27 12.24
C ALA A 107 -2.72 -5.58 13.54
N LYS A 108 -3.93 -6.10 13.41
CA LYS A 108 -4.71 -6.53 14.58
C LYS A 108 -3.87 -7.52 15.37
N GLU A 109 -3.82 -7.37 16.68
CA GLU A 109 -3.03 -8.22 17.60
C GLU A 109 -3.33 -9.71 17.46
N THR A 110 -4.51 -10.04 16.92
CA THR A 110 -5.00 -11.41 16.70
C THR A 110 -4.49 -12.10 15.44
N LEU A 111 -3.58 -11.48 14.68
CA LEU A 111 -3.01 -12.14 13.51
C LEU A 111 -2.24 -13.39 13.91
N SER A 112 -2.58 -14.51 13.27
CA SER A 112 -2.01 -15.82 13.56
C SER A 112 -0.48 -15.81 13.46
N LYS A 113 0.18 -16.73 14.16
CA LYS A 113 1.65 -16.93 14.10
C LYS A 113 2.17 -17.15 12.67
N THR A 114 1.29 -17.51 11.73
CA THR A 114 1.61 -17.71 10.31
C THR A 114 1.67 -16.41 9.49
N ALA A 115 1.29 -15.27 10.06
CA ALA A 115 1.22 -13.98 9.35
C ALA A 115 2.56 -13.24 9.22
N PHE A 116 3.65 -13.75 9.75
CA PHE A 116 4.98 -13.14 9.63
C PHE A 116 5.76 -13.63 8.39
N PRO A 117 6.67 -12.83 7.81
CA PRO A 117 6.89 -11.43 8.10
C PRO A 117 5.68 -10.57 7.70
N ARG A 118 5.59 -9.40 8.29
CA ARG A 118 4.54 -8.43 7.97
C ARG A 118 5.05 -7.00 8.10
N MET A 119 4.40 -6.09 7.37
CA MET A 119 4.64 -4.66 7.45
C MET A 119 3.34 -3.92 7.75
N ASN A 120 3.43 -2.86 8.54
CA ASN A 120 2.33 -1.94 8.78
C ASN A 120 2.76 -0.54 8.33
N VAL A 121 1.88 0.15 7.63
CA VAL A 121 2.10 1.51 7.18
C VAL A 121 1.26 2.46 8.01
N LEU A 122 1.91 3.34 8.76
CA LEU A 122 1.28 4.30 9.65
C LEU A 122 1.57 5.72 9.19
N VAL A 123 0.59 6.59 9.26
CA VAL A 123 0.80 8.05 9.19
C VAL A 123 1.12 8.53 10.60
N VAL A 124 2.29 9.12 10.79
CA VAL A 124 2.75 9.58 12.12
C VAL A 124 2.76 11.09 12.27
N GLY A 125 2.59 11.81 11.16
CA GLY A 125 2.53 13.26 11.18
C GLY A 125 2.51 13.84 9.77
N GLY A 126 2.60 15.15 9.70
CA GLY A 126 2.69 15.88 8.45
C GLY A 126 2.88 17.36 8.70
N THR A 127 3.44 18.04 7.72
CA THR A 127 3.57 19.49 7.66
C THR A 127 2.99 19.98 6.35
N GLY A 128 2.50 21.21 6.32
CA GLY A 128 2.00 21.85 5.10
C GLY A 128 2.39 23.32 5.09
N GLY A 129 2.73 23.83 3.93
CA GLY A 129 3.05 25.23 3.70
C GLY A 129 2.47 25.70 2.39
N ARG A 130 2.12 26.98 2.31
CA ARG A 130 1.71 27.59 1.06
C ARG A 130 2.92 27.88 0.19
N VAL A 131 2.82 27.52 -1.07
CA VAL A 131 3.86 27.75 -2.08
C VAL A 131 3.27 28.47 -3.29
N GLY A 132 4.15 29.02 -4.12
CA GLY A 132 3.76 29.74 -5.31
C GLY A 132 3.62 31.26 -5.10
N GLN A 133 3.58 31.98 -6.22
CA GLN A 133 3.59 33.46 -6.23
C GLN A 133 2.35 34.08 -5.59
N TYR A 134 1.24 33.35 -5.56
CA TYR A 134 -0.03 33.81 -4.99
C TYR A 134 -0.46 33.02 -3.75
N ASN A 135 0.42 32.19 -3.19
CA ASN A 135 0.08 31.27 -2.09
C ASN A 135 -1.17 30.40 -2.37
N SER A 136 -1.42 30.05 -3.65
CA SER A 136 -2.56 29.25 -4.07
C SER A 136 -2.34 27.76 -3.84
N ASP A 137 -1.09 27.33 -3.89
CA ASP A 137 -0.72 25.93 -3.81
C ASP A 137 -0.30 25.58 -2.38
N ILE A 138 -0.63 24.40 -1.94
CA ILE A 138 -0.23 23.85 -0.64
C ILE A 138 0.72 22.70 -0.89
N GLU A 139 1.99 22.88 -0.57
CA GLU A 139 2.91 21.79 -0.46
C GLU A 139 2.67 21.10 0.89
N SER A 140 2.43 19.81 0.86
CA SER A 140 2.28 19.00 2.05
C SER A 140 3.35 17.92 2.10
N ALA A 141 3.92 17.72 3.28
CA ALA A 141 4.78 16.60 3.57
C ALA A 141 4.10 15.71 4.61
N ILE A 142 3.93 14.45 4.27
CA ILE A 142 3.29 13.47 5.15
C ILE A 142 4.35 12.49 5.61
N HIS A 143 4.47 12.34 6.92
CA HIS A 143 5.44 11.45 7.51
C HIS A 143 4.81 10.09 7.78
N PHE A 144 5.48 9.05 7.30
CA PHE A 144 5.08 7.66 7.45
C PHE A 144 6.09 6.92 8.32
N GLN A 145 5.57 5.97 9.05
CA GLN A 145 6.33 4.93 9.71
C GLN A 145 5.91 3.59 9.13
N ILE A 146 6.89 2.81 8.71
CA ILE A 146 6.70 1.46 8.21
C ILE A 146 7.29 0.52 9.24
N ASP A 147 6.42 -0.16 9.97
CA ASP A 147 6.79 -1.16 10.95
C ASP A 147 7.00 -2.51 10.27
N ILE A 148 8.16 -3.11 10.43
CA ILE A 148 8.53 -4.41 9.89
C ILE A 148 8.68 -5.40 11.04
N TRP A 149 7.89 -6.47 10.98
CA TRP A 149 7.84 -7.49 12.02
C TRP A 149 8.23 -8.85 11.45
N THR A 150 9.16 -9.54 12.13
CA THR A 150 9.67 -10.86 11.76
C THR A 150 9.75 -11.78 12.97
N LYS A 151 9.84 -13.09 12.74
CA LYS A 151 10.02 -14.08 13.80
C LYS A 151 11.29 -14.90 13.60
N GLU A 152 11.95 -15.24 14.69
CA GLU A 152 13.17 -16.03 14.68
C GLU A 152 12.95 -17.44 14.10
N ASN A 153 11.87 -18.09 14.47
CA ASN A 153 11.55 -19.46 14.06
C ASN A 153 10.77 -19.55 12.75
N GLN A 154 10.83 -18.51 11.90
CA GLN A 154 10.16 -18.46 10.60
C GLN A 154 11.12 -17.97 9.51
N PRO A 155 12.19 -18.75 9.23
CA PRO A 155 13.17 -18.36 8.24
C PRO A 155 12.57 -18.31 6.84
N GLN A 156 13.11 -17.40 6.01
CA GLN A 156 12.79 -17.28 4.60
C GLN A 156 14.06 -17.45 3.77
N THR A 157 13.95 -18.16 2.66
CA THR A 157 15.06 -18.30 1.72
C THR A 157 14.82 -17.33 0.54
N ILE A 158 15.70 -16.38 0.37
CA ILE A 158 15.65 -15.37 -0.68
C ILE A 158 16.98 -15.42 -1.41
N ASP A 159 16.96 -15.60 -2.73
CA ASP A 159 18.16 -15.72 -3.57
C ASP A 159 19.17 -16.75 -3.02
N SER A 160 18.68 -17.88 -2.56
CA SER A 160 19.46 -18.98 -1.94
C SER A 160 20.11 -18.64 -0.60
N VAL A 161 19.83 -17.49 -0.02
CA VAL A 161 20.29 -17.07 1.31
C VAL A 161 19.14 -17.21 2.33
N LYS A 162 19.44 -17.81 3.48
CA LYS A 162 18.49 -17.96 4.58
C LYS A 162 18.52 -16.73 5.48
N TYR A 163 17.37 -16.08 5.63
CA TYR A 163 17.15 -14.94 6.54
C TYR A 163 16.14 -15.33 7.62
N GLU A 164 16.38 -14.94 8.85
CA GLU A 164 15.46 -15.13 9.98
C GLU A 164 15.62 -14.02 11.01
N GLY A 165 14.61 -13.81 11.83
CA GLY A 165 14.64 -12.86 12.94
C GLY A 165 15.00 -11.43 12.50
N ASP A 166 15.99 -10.86 13.18
CA ASP A 166 16.52 -9.52 12.95
C ASP A 166 17.08 -9.33 11.54
N LYS A 167 17.83 -10.33 11.02
CA LYS A 167 18.41 -10.27 9.67
C LYS A 167 17.34 -10.19 8.58
N LEU A 168 16.20 -10.88 8.77
CA LEU A 168 15.08 -10.76 7.84
C LEU A 168 14.44 -9.38 7.92
N ALA A 169 14.30 -8.82 9.13
CA ALA A 169 13.76 -7.47 9.31
C ALA A 169 14.66 -6.41 8.66
N GLU A 170 15.98 -6.52 8.85
CA GLU A 170 16.96 -5.64 8.22
C GLU A 170 16.92 -5.75 6.68
N TYR A 171 16.91 -6.99 6.14
CA TYR A 171 16.79 -7.20 4.71
C TYR A 171 15.54 -6.51 4.13
N LEU A 172 14.38 -6.71 4.76
CA LEU A 172 13.13 -6.11 4.32
C LEU A 172 13.14 -4.57 4.42
N ALA A 173 13.77 -4.02 5.45
CA ALA A 173 13.95 -2.58 5.59
C ALA A 173 14.81 -2.00 4.45
N HIS A 174 15.87 -2.70 4.07
CA HIS A 174 16.69 -2.31 2.91
C HIS A 174 15.90 -2.40 1.59
N GLN A 175 15.02 -3.41 1.42
CA GLN A 175 14.16 -3.50 0.25
C GLN A 175 13.17 -2.34 0.16
N VAL A 176 12.57 -1.92 1.28
CA VAL A 176 11.70 -0.75 1.35
C VAL A 176 12.47 0.52 0.93
N MET A 177 13.65 0.72 1.47
CA MET A 177 14.48 1.89 1.11
C MET A 177 14.94 1.86 -0.35
N ALA A 178 15.26 0.67 -0.89
CA ALA A 178 15.62 0.51 -2.29
C ALA A 178 14.42 0.83 -3.21
N ALA A 179 13.21 0.39 -2.84
CA ALA A 179 11.99 0.71 -3.58
C ALA A 179 11.78 2.22 -3.66
N PHE A 180 11.94 2.95 -2.57
CA PHE A 180 11.80 4.41 -2.58
C PHE A 180 12.83 5.10 -3.48
N ARG A 181 14.10 4.68 -3.43
CA ARG A 181 15.17 5.27 -4.25
C ARG A 181 15.02 4.99 -5.74
N SER A 182 14.49 3.83 -6.09
CA SER A 182 14.43 3.39 -7.51
C SER A 182 13.19 3.90 -8.25
N TYR A 183 12.16 4.36 -7.54
CA TYR A 183 10.84 4.61 -8.11
C TYR A 183 10.23 5.94 -7.68
N GLU A 184 11.06 6.95 -7.48
CA GLU A 184 10.61 8.30 -7.10
C GLU A 184 9.53 8.89 -8.02
N ASN A 185 9.50 8.48 -9.30
CA ASN A 185 8.59 9.02 -10.30
C ASN A 185 7.35 8.15 -10.57
N ASP A 186 7.22 7.00 -9.92
CA ASP A 186 6.09 6.06 -10.15
C ASP A 186 4.91 6.29 -9.19
N LEU A 187 4.87 7.45 -8.59
CA LEU A 187 3.82 7.83 -7.67
C LEU A 187 2.66 8.49 -8.39
N HIS A 188 1.56 8.65 -7.65
CA HIS A 188 0.44 9.45 -8.07
C HIS A 188 0.92 10.81 -8.64
N PRO A 189 0.33 11.33 -9.74
CA PRO A 189 0.77 12.59 -10.36
C PRO A 189 0.85 13.80 -9.41
N GLU A 190 0.04 13.81 -8.34
CA GLU A 190 0.05 14.85 -7.31
C GLU A 190 1.09 14.64 -6.21
N LEU A 191 1.80 13.48 -6.22
CA LEU A 191 2.76 13.08 -5.21
C LEU A 191 4.10 12.86 -5.90
N TYR A 192 5.03 13.74 -5.70
CA TYR A 192 6.23 13.81 -6.52
C TYR A 192 7.53 13.39 -5.84
N ASN A 193 7.52 13.07 -4.55
CA ASN A 193 8.76 12.69 -3.89
C ASN A 193 8.53 11.79 -2.68
N TYR A 194 9.20 10.64 -2.67
CA TYR A 194 9.44 9.82 -1.48
C TYR A 194 10.87 10.01 -1.02
N THR A 195 11.03 10.46 0.19
CA THR A 195 12.36 10.56 0.78
C THR A 195 12.40 9.70 2.04
N PRO A 196 13.26 8.66 2.08
CA PRO A 196 13.52 7.95 3.34
C PRO A 196 14.10 8.94 4.36
N ILE A 197 13.56 8.93 5.57
CA ILE A 197 14.06 9.76 6.66
C ILE A 197 15.05 8.94 7.48
N GLY A 198 16.34 9.08 7.16
CA GLY A 198 17.38 8.40 7.92
C GLY A 198 17.64 6.96 7.51
N ILE A 199 18.19 6.19 8.43
CA ILE A 199 18.47 4.75 8.29
C ILE A 199 17.39 3.94 9.02
N PRO A 200 17.15 2.68 8.63
CA PRO A 200 16.27 1.79 9.38
C PRO A 200 16.67 1.73 10.85
N ARG A 201 15.69 1.79 11.73
CA ARG A 201 15.89 1.75 13.17
C ARG A 201 15.46 0.38 13.71
N ASP A 202 16.44 -0.38 14.21
CA ASP A 202 16.17 -1.61 14.95
C ASP A 202 15.61 -1.27 16.34
N MET A 203 14.41 -1.80 16.62
CA MET A 203 13.73 -1.68 17.90
C MET A 203 13.96 -2.89 18.80
N GLY A 204 14.69 -3.88 18.31
CA GLY A 204 15.03 -5.10 19.01
C GLY A 204 13.90 -6.12 19.07
N PHE A 205 14.05 -7.05 20.01
CA PHE A 205 13.11 -8.16 20.22
C PHE A 205 11.97 -7.76 21.15
N ASN A 206 10.75 -7.83 20.64
CA ASN A 206 9.54 -7.68 21.45
C ASN A 206 9.15 -9.01 22.09
N LYS A 207 9.30 -9.10 23.42
CA LYS A 207 9.05 -10.33 24.18
C LYS A 207 7.57 -10.76 24.20
N GLU A 208 6.64 -9.80 24.22
CA GLU A 208 5.21 -10.09 24.28
C GLU A 208 4.71 -10.72 22.97
N MET A 209 5.21 -10.22 21.86
CA MET A 209 4.85 -10.70 20.51
C MET A 209 5.79 -11.79 20.00
N GLU A 210 6.88 -12.07 20.70
CA GLU A 210 7.95 -12.98 20.27
C GLU A 210 8.44 -12.68 18.85
N CYS A 211 8.72 -11.41 18.56
CA CYS A 211 9.13 -10.97 17.22
C CYS A 211 10.15 -9.85 17.27
N PHE A 212 10.91 -9.71 16.21
CA PHE A 212 11.80 -8.58 15.97
C PHE A 212 11.04 -7.46 15.28
N HIS A 213 11.39 -6.23 15.59
CA HIS A 213 10.75 -5.04 15.08
C HIS A 213 11.78 -4.06 14.51
N THR A 214 11.61 -3.66 13.28
CA THR A 214 12.42 -2.64 12.62
C THR A 214 11.50 -1.59 12.02
N ILE A 215 11.89 -0.32 12.13
CA ILE A 215 11.13 0.81 11.62
C ILE A 215 11.88 1.45 10.46
N VAL A 216 11.17 1.74 9.38
CA VAL A 216 11.59 2.63 8.31
C VAL A 216 10.70 3.85 8.33
N GLU A 217 11.29 5.03 8.41
CA GLU A 217 10.58 6.30 8.32
C GLU A 217 10.74 6.88 6.91
N ALA A 218 9.65 7.43 6.38
CA ALA A 218 9.64 8.06 5.07
C ALA A 218 8.76 9.30 5.06
N GLU A 219 9.11 10.24 4.21
CA GLU A 219 8.33 11.44 3.93
C GLU A 219 7.81 11.38 2.50
N LEU A 220 6.54 11.66 2.33
CA LEU A 220 5.89 11.81 1.05
C LEU A 220 5.51 13.28 0.85
N LYS A 221 6.01 13.89 -0.22
CA LYS A 221 5.66 15.27 -0.60
C LYS A 221 4.64 15.27 -1.73
N GLY A 222 3.72 16.21 -1.65
CA GLY A 222 2.72 16.44 -2.68
C GLY A 222 2.36 17.93 -2.77
N ILE A 223 1.97 18.36 -3.95
CA ILE A 223 1.37 19.69 -4.17
C ILE A 223 -0.13 19.49 -4.38
N ASN A 224 -0.92 20.04 -3.48
CA ASN A 224 -2.35 20.20 -3.71
C ASN A 224 -2.55 21.55 -4.40
N VAL A 225 -2.82 21.52 -5.70
CA VAL A 225 -3.25 22.70 -6.45
C VAL A 225 -4.68 23.00 -6.00
N SER A 226 -4.88 24.09 -5.28
CA SER A 226 -6.23 24.58 -5.04
C SER A 226 -6.78 25.07 -6.38
N GLU A 227 -7.77 24.39 -6.93
CA GLU A 227 -8.51 24.95 -8.06
C GLU A 227 -9.00 26.33 -7.64
N SER A 228 -8.48 27.36 -8.31
CA SER A 228 -9.02 28.71 -8.21
C SER A 228 -10.44 28.66 -8.77
N ASN A 229 -11.44 28.87 -7.92
CA ASN A 229 -12.80 29.19 -8.32
C ASN A 229 -12.84 30.47 -9.15
#